data_7000fe2dcf7142a5b08fe7bb1c30c381
#
_entry.id   7000fe2dcf7142a5b08fe7bb1c30c381
#
_cell.length_a   1.000
_cell.length_b   1.000
_cell.length_c   1.000
_cell.angle_alpha   90.00
_cell.angle_beta   90.00
_cell.angle_gamma   90.00
#
_symmetry.space_group_name_H-M   'P 1'
#
loop_
_entity.id
_entity.type
_entity.pdbx_description
1 polymer ?
#
loop_
_entity_poly.entity_id
_entity_poly.type
_entity_poly.pdbx_seq_one_letter_code
_entity_poly.pdbx_strand_id
1 'polypeptide(L)'
;MIKSIRTTERNTLMLHELEYPFDSEYILKKSKSLKRRLLEENTQRIPKKIAVLGGSTTHDIIRILELFLLNQGIEPTFYESEYGMYWEDAMFGNEELNAFGPDLVYIHTSFRNLRSLPEVKDSREQVEDKLRTEFEHFQVMWKKLADTWHCPIIQDNFELPYYRLMGNQ
;
A
#
# COMPACT_ATOMS: atom_id res chain seq x y z
N MET A 1 12.07 -24.84 -36.49
CA MET A 1 12.81 -25.30 -35.32
C MET A 1 12.49 -24.34 -34.16
N ILE A 2 11.40 -24.62 -33.45
CA ILE A 2 10.88 -23.73 -32.38
C ILE A 2 11.60 -24.13 -31.08
N LYS A 3 12.46 -23.23 -30.59
CA LYS A 3 13.11 -23.42 -29.29
C LYS A 3 12.06 -23.31 -28.19
N SER A 4 11.75 -24.43 -27.54
CA SER A 4 11.00 -24.51 -26.31
C SER A 4 11.65 -23.62 -25.24
N ILE A 5 10.97 -22.55 -24.86
CA ILE A 5 11.34 -21.78 -23.68
C ILE A 5 10.97 -22.65 -22.48
N ARG A 6 11.98 -23.29 -21.86
CA ARG A 6 11.82 -23.95 -20.58
C ARG A 6 11.45 -22.89 -19.56
N THR A 7 10.20 -22.88 -19.16
CA THR A 7 9.75 -22.20 -17.94
C THR A 7 10.46 -22.90 -16.79
N THR A 8 11.44 -22.23 -16.20
CA THR A 8 12.07 -22.67 -14.95
C THR A 8 10.98 -22.59 -13.89
N GLU A 9 10.43 -23.72 -13.47
CA GLU A 9 9.53 -23.79 -12.32
C GLU A 9 10.29 -23.20 -11.13
N ARG A 10 9.85 -22.03 -10.68
CA ARG A 10 10.36 -21.43 -9.44
C ARG A 10 9.82 -22.30 -8.32
N ASN A 11 10.69 -23.09 -7.71
CA ASN A 11 10.38 -23.89 -6.54
C ASN A 11 10.27 -22.92 -5.34
N THR A 12 9.20 -22.12 -5.31
CA THR A 12 8.88 -21.23 -4.19
C THR A 12 7.90 -21.99 -3.31
N LEU A 13 8.26 -22.27 -2.07
CA LEU A 13 7.30 -22.80 -1.11
C LEU A 13 6.21 -21.73 -0.89
N MET A 14 5.01 -22.07 -1.29
CA MET A 14 3.83 -21.27 -0.99
C MET A 14 3.13 -21.88 0.22
N LEU A 15 2.98 -21.09 1.27
CA LEU A 15 2.21 -21.51 2.44
C LEU A 15 0.72 -21.36 2.13
N HIS A 16 -0.01 -22.48 2.11
CA HIS A 16 -1.45 -22.50 1.82
C HIS A 16 -2.27 -21.63 2.78
N GLU A 17 -1.77 -21.42 4.01
CA GLU A 17 -2.40 -20.52 4.98
C GLU A 17 -2.45 -19.05 4.52
N LEU A 18 -1.61 -18.68 3.52
CA LEU A 18 -1.58 -17.35 2.91
C LEU A 18 -2.22 -17.32 1.51
N GLU A 19 -2.92 -18.38 1.11
CA GLU A 19 -3.70 -18.43 -0.13
C GLU A 19 -5.20 -18.25 0.16
N TYR A 20 -5.93 -17.69 -0.81
CA TYR A 20 -7.37 -17.52 -0.67
C TYR A 20 -8.11 -18.86 -0.87
N PRO A 21 -9.09 -19.19 -0.03
CA PRO A 21 -9.57 -18.44 1.13
C PRO A 21 -8.66 -18.61 2.34
N PHE A 22 -8.28 -17.49 2.98
CA PHE A 22 -7.40 -17.50 4.15
C PHE A 22 -8.16 -17.11 5.43
N ASP A 23 -7.65 -17.60 6.57
CA ASP A 23 -8.12 -17.24 7.91
C ASP A 23 -7.33 -16.03 8.43
N SER A 24 -7.97 -14.86 8.44
CA SER A 24 -7.35 -13.61 8.86
C SER A 24 -6.94 -13.62 10.33
N GLU A 25 -7.73 -14.24 11.23
CA GLU A 25 -7.41 -14.32 12.66
C GLU A 25 -6.19 -15.20 12.88
N TYR A 26 -6.11 -16.32 12.18
CA TYR A 26 -4.97 -17.21 12.23
C TYR A 26 -3.70 -16.49 11.76
N ILE A 27 -3.75 -15.80 10.62
CA ILE A 27 -2.61 -15.07 10.06
C ILE A 27 -2.11 -14.01 11.04
N LEU A 28 -3.02 -13.18 11.58
CA LEU A 28 -2.67 -12.14 12.55
C LEU A 28 -2.00 -12.73 13.79
N LYS A 29 -2.55 -13.82 14.33
CA LYS A 29 -2.04 -14.50 15.54
C LYS A 29 -0.71 -15.21 15.29
N LYS A 30 -0.48 -15.74 14.08
CA LYS A 30 0.69 -16.57 13.73
C LYS A 30 1.72 -15.87 12.85
N SER A 31 1.57 -14.56 12.60
CA SER A 31 2.40 -13.80 11.66
C SER A 31 3.90 -14.02 11.84
N LYS A 32 4.42 -13.99 13.07
CA LYS A 32 5.84 -14.22 13.36
C LYS A 32 6.31 -15.65 12.98
N SER A 33 5.47 -16.65 13.26
CA SER A 33 5.78 -18.06 12.94
C SER A 33 5.73 -18.30 11.43
N LEU A 34 4.75 -17.71 10.74
CA LEU A 34 4.64 -17.79 9.28
C LEU A 34 5.85 -17.12 8.60
N LYS A 35 6.24 -15.93 9.05
CA LYS A 35 7.44 -15.25 8.54
C LYS A 35 8.69 -16.10 8.71
N ARG A 36 8.89 -16.70 9.88
CA ARG A 36 10.03 -17.58 10.12
C ARG A 36 10.05 -18.76 9.16
N ARG A 37 8.92 -19.46 8.97
CA ARG A 37 8.80 -20.58 8.02
C ARG A 37 9.16 -20.15 6.61
N LEU A 38 8.65 -19.01 6.15
CA LEU A 38 8.97 -18.46 4.82
C LEU A 38 10.47 -18.17 4.66
N LEU A 39 11.14 -17.68 5.72
CA LEU A 39 12.56 -17.32 5.67
C LEU A 39 13.51 -18.48 5.89
N GLU A 40 13.07 -19.57 6.58
CA GLU A 40 13.88 -20.79 6.77
C GLU A 40 14.17 -21.50 5.44
N GLU A 41 13.37 -21.26 4.42
CA GLU A 41 13.60 -21.83 3.11
C GLU A 41 14.54 -20.97 2.28
N ASN A 42 15.57 -21.62 1.73
CA ASN A 42 16.54 -20.99 0.86
C ASN A 42 15.98 -20.76 -0.55
N THR A 43 14.84 -20.08 -0.62
CA THR A 43 14.14 -19.76 -1.87
C THR A 43 14.68 -18.46 -2.44
N GLN A 44 15.08 -18.48 -3.72
CA GLN A 44 15.49 -17.25 -4.40
C GLN A 44 14.28 -16.31 -4.57
N ARG A 45 14.32 -15.15 -3.92
CA ARG A 45 13.29 -14.11 -4.00
C ARG A 45 13.75 -12.93 -4.81
N ILE A 46 12.79 -12.17 -5.32
CA ILE A 46 13.04 -10.92 -6.04
C ILE A 46 13.06 -9.79 -5.00
N PRO A 47 14.20 -9.12 -4.77
CA PRO A 47 14.24 -7.99 -3.85
C PRO A 47 13.41 -6.83 -4.39
N LYS A 48 12.64 -6.16 -3.53
CA LYS A 48 11.83 -4.98 -3.84
C LYS A 48 11.86 -3.98 -2.70
N LYS A 49 12.09 -2.72 -3.05
CA LYS A 49 12.03 -1.59 -2.14
C LYS A 49 10.65 -0.94 -2.23
N ILE A 50 9.91 -0.93 -1.15
CA ILE A 50 8.53 -0.43 -1.09
C ILE A 50 8.47 0.73 -0.11
N ALA A 51 8.19 1.94 -0.59
CA ALA A 51 7.90 3.06 0.30
C ALA A 51 6.42 3.04 0.68
N VAL A 52 6.13 2.99 1.96
CA VAL A 52 4.76 3.06 2.51
C VAL A 52 4.55 4.45 3.10
N LEU A 53 3.73 5.25 2.41
CA LEU A 53 3.38 6.60 2.82
C LEU A 53 2.01 6.57 3.50
N GLY A 54 1.99 6.70 4.82
CA GLY A 54 0.81 6.49 5.65
C GLY A 54 0.15 7.77 6.15
N GLY A 55 -1.13 7.95 5.87
CA GLY A 55 -1.98 8.95 6.53
C GLY A 55 -2.48 8.50 7.91
N SER A 56 -2.17 7.26 8.30
CA SER A 56 -2.44 6.65 9.60
C SER A 56 -1.35 5.64 9.93
N THR A 57 -1.48 4.90 11.05
CA THR A 57 -0.52 3.85 11.43
C THR A 57 -0.51 2.71 10.41
N THR A 58 0.65 2.41 9.83
CA THR A 58 0.84 1.42 8.77
C THR A 58 1.60 0.17 9.20
N HIS A 59 2.19 0.16 10.39
CA HIS A 59 3.07 -0.91 10.86
C HIS A 59 2.45 -2.32 10.77
N ASP A 60 1.19 -2.47 11.18
CA ASP A 60 0.51 -3.77 11.09
C ASP A 60 0.20 -4.17 9.64
N ILE A 61 -0.07 -3.20 8.77
CA ILE A 61 -0.28 -3.43 7.33
C ILE A 61 1.02 -3.93 6.71
N ILE A 62 2.14 -3.25 6.98
CA ILE A 62 3.48 -3.64 6.50
C ILE A 62 3.81 -5.07 6.94
N ARG A 63 3.58 -5.38 8.22
CA ARG A 63 3.84 -6.71 8.78
C ARG A 63 3.08 -7.83 8.05
N ILE A 64 1.83 -7.59 7.69
CA ILE A 64 1.00 -8.58 6.98
C ILE A 64 1.34 -8.60 5.49
N LEU A 65 1.54 -7.44 4.88
CA LEU A 65 1.95 -7.33 3.48
C LEU A 65 3.27 -8.07 3.22
N GLU A 66 4.23 -7.98 4.14
CA GLU A 66 5.50 -8.71 4.07
C GLU A 66 5.29 -10.22 3.94
N LEU A 67 4.36 -10.81 4.72
CA LEU A 67 4.06 -12.24 4.63
C LEU A 67 3.55 -12.65 3.25
N PHE A 68 2.61 -11.90 2.72
CA PHE A 68 2.04 -12.17 1.40
C PHE A 68 3.08 -12.01 0.29
N LEU A 69 3.92 -10.98 0.36
CA LEU A 69 4.99 -10.76 -0.61
C LEU A 69 6.05 -11.87 -0.57
N LEU A 70 6.50 -12.25 0.63
CA LEU A 70 7.42 -13.38 0.80
C LEU A 70 6.83 -14.67 0.25
N ASN A 71 5.52 -14.92 0.48
CA ASN A 71 4.83 -16.10 -0.05
C ASN A 71 4.78 -16.12 -1.58
N GLN A 72 4.79 -14.94 -2.22
CA GLN A 72 4.81 -14.78 -3.67
C GLN A 72 6.23 -14.68 -4.26
N GLY A 73 7.26 -14.97 -3.46
CA GLY A 73 8.66 -14.95 -3.92
C GLY A 73 9.23 -13.54 -4.08
N ILE A 74 8.69 -12.58 -3.37
CA ILE A 74 9.20 -11.21 -3.30
C ILE A 74 9.84 -11.00 -1.92
N GLU A 75 11.05 -10.45 -1.89
CA GLU A 75 11.75 -10.07 -0.66
C GLU A 75 11.64 -8.54 -0.49
N PRO A 76 10.66 -8.07 0.30
CA PRO A 76 10.44 -6.64 0.44
C PRO A 76 11.40 -6.02 1.46
N THR A 77 11.87 -4.82 1.14
CA THR A 77 12.43 -3.88 2.11
C THR A 77 11.49 -2.68 2.15
N PHE A 78 11.14 -2.21 3.34
CA PHE A 78 10.18 -1.12 3.50
C PHE A 78 10.85 0.15 4.02
N TYR A 79 10.44 1.27 3.45
CA TYR A 79 10.45 2.58 4.09
C TYR A 79 9.04 2.81 4.62
N GLU A 80 8.92 3.24 5.86
CA GLU A 80 7.64 3.61 6.49
C GLU A 80 7.70 5.08 6.89
N SER A 81 6.79 5.91 6.32
CA SER A 81 6.70 7.31 6.70
C SER A 81 6.26 7.45 8.17
N GLU A 82 6.67 8.52 8.82
CA GLU A 82 6.13 8.86 10.14
C GLU A 82 4.60 9.09 10.07
N TYR A 83 3.95 8.91 11.20
CA TYR A 83 2.50 9.03 11.30
C TYR A 83 1.98 10.34 10.70
N GLY A 84 1.12 10.24 9.71
CA GLY A 84 0.47 11.37 9.06
C GLY A 84 1.34 12.18 8.10
N MET A 85 2.61 11.81 7.90
CA MET A 85 3.56 12.57 7.07
C MET A 85 3.55 12.16 5.58
N TYR A 86 2.56 11.38 5.16
CA TYR A 86 2.49 10.88 3.77
C TYR A 86 2.55 11.97 2.70
N TRP A 87 1.92 13.11 2.99
CA TRP A 87 1.89 14.26 2.07
C TRP A 87 3.23 14.98 2.01
N GLU A 88 3.80 15.27 3.17
CA GLU A 88 5.09 15.95 3.31
C GLU A 88 6.19 15.13 2.65
N ASP A 89 6.25 13.83 2.94
CA ASP A 89 7.20 12.92 2.32
C ASP A 89 7.02 12.82 0.81
N ALA A 90 5.77 12.78 0.32
CA ALA A 90 5.48 12.73 -1.09
C ALA A 90 5.88 14.01 -1.84
N MET A 91 5.59 15.17 -1.25
CA MET A 91 5.78 16.47 -1.91
C MET A 91 7.20 17.03 -1.78
N PHE A 92 7.82 16.83 -0.63
CA PHE A 92 9.13 17.43 -0.32
C PHE A 92 10.24 16.38 -0.23
N GLY A 93 9.88 15.11 0.04
CA GLY A 93 10.83 14.07 0.34
C GLY A 93 11.55 14.29 1.68
N ASN A 94 12.39 13.35 2.03
CA ASN A 94 13.36 13.49 3.11
C ASN A 94 14.63 12.72 2.75
N GLU A 95 15.70 12.88 3.52
CA GLU A 95 16.99 12.25 3.23
C GLU A 95 16.90 10.72 3.21
N GLU A 96 16.17 10.14 4.16
CA GLU A 96 15.99 8.68 4.28
C GLU A 96 15.23 8.11 3.08
N LEU A 97 14.07 8.69 2.72
CA LEU A 97 13.27 8.26 1.58
C LEU A 97 14.03 8.42 0.26
N ASN A 98 14.77 9.54 0.11
CA ASN A 98 15.58 9.79 -1.09
C ASN A 98 16.73 8.78 -1.22
N ALA A 99 17.40 8.45 -0.12
CA ALA A 99 18.45 7.43 -0.10
C ALA A 99 17.89 6.01 -0.30
N PHE A 100 16.66 5.77 0.16
CA PHE A 100 15.97 4.49 0.00
C PHE A 100 15.72 4.17 -1.48
N GLY A 101 15.21 5.11 -2.26
CA GLY A 101 14.95 4.95 -3.69
C GLY A 101 13.98 3.79 -3.99
N PRO A 102 12.66 3.98 -3.83
CA PRO A 102 11.69 2.90 -3.92
C PRO A 102 11.51 2.36 -5.34
N ASP A 103 11.26 1.05 -5.44
CA ASP A 103 10.78 0.38 -6.66
C ASP A 103 9.25 0.47 -6.80
N LEU A 104 8.55 0.80 -5.71
CA LEU A 104 7.10 0.96 -5.63
C LEU A 104 6.75 1.87 -4.46
N VAL A 105 5.77 2.74 -4.66
CA VAL A 105 5.18 3.55 -3.59
C VAL A 105 3.77 3.03 -3.29
N TYR A 106 3.51 2.71 -2.03
CA TYR A 106 2.18 2.39 -1.52
C TYR A 106 1.69 3.52 -0.62
N ILE A 107 0.58 4.12 -0.98
CA ILE A 107 -0.06 5.21 -0.24
C ILE A 107 -1.26 4.63 0.50
N HIS A 108 -1.21 4.69 1.83
CA HIS A 108 -2.30 4.27 2.69
C HIS A 108 -2.98 5.48 3.33
N THR A 109 -4.19 5.77 2.85
CA THR A 109 -5.01 6.87 3.35
C THR A 109 -6.43 6.41 3.67
N SER A 110 -7.07 7.12 4.57
CA SER A 110 -8.46 6.90 4.97
C SER A 110 -9.30 8.15 4.65
N PHE A 111 -10.62 8.06 4.78
CA PHE A 111 -11.49 9.23 4.63
C PHE A 111 -11.12 10.38 5.59
N ARG A 112 -10.40 10.09 6.68
CA ARG A 112 -9.94 11.11 7.65
C ARG A 112 -8.80 11.98 7.12
N ASN A 113 -8.17 11.56 6.04
CA ASN A 113 -7.11 12.32 5.36
C ASN A 113 -7.69 13.27 4.30
N LEU A 114 -9.00 13.22 4.04
CA LEU A 114 -9.68 14.18 3.20
C LEU A 114 -9.80 15.52 3.95
N ARG A 115 -9.42 16.61 3.28
CA ARG A 115 -9.39 17.95 3.87
C ARG A 115 -10.76 18.62 3.91
N SER A 116 -11.62 18.26 2.96
CA SER A 116 -12.94 18.87 2.81
C SER A 116 -13.99 17.81 2.46
N LEU A 117 -14.82 17.48 3.44
CA LEU A 117 -15.96 16.59 3.23
C LEU A 117 -17.22 17.41 2.91
N PRO A 118 -18.12 16.88 2.04
CA PRO A 118 -19.43 17.47 1.83
C PRO A 118 -20.26 17.53 3.13
N GLU A 119 -21.00 18.61 3.29
CA GLU A 119 -21.94 18.81 4.40
C GLU A 119 -23.38 18.79 3.89
N VAL A 120 -24.34 18.47 4.77
CA VAL A 120 -25.79 18.41 4.41
C VAL A 120 -26.32 19.74 3.85
N LYS A 121 -25.73 20.86 4.26
CA LYS A 121 -26.12 22.21 3.78
C LYS A 121 -25.54 22.59 2.43
N ASP A 122 -24.58 21.81 1.91
CA ASP A 122 -23.91 22.14 0.66
C ASP A 122 -24.85 22.00 -0.53
N SER A 123 -24.76 22.92 -1.45
CA SER A 123 -25.39 22.77 -2.76
C SER A 123 -24.67 21.72 -3.57
N ARG A 124 -25.34 21.21 -4.62
CA ARG A 124 -24.72 20.26 -5.54
C ARG A 124 -23.40 20.78 -6.13
N GLU A 125 -23.37 22.03 -6.52
CA GLU A 125 -22.18 22.67 -7.08
C GLU A 125 -21.04 22.71 -6.05
N GLN A 126 -21.34 23.03 -4.79
CA GLN A 126 -20.35 23.02 -3.70
C GLN A 126 -19.80 21.63 -3.43
N VAL A 127 -20.64 20.58 -3.49
CA VAL A 127 -20.20 19.19 -3.37
C VAL A 127 -19.27 18.82 -4.51
N GLU A 128 -19.65 19.13 -5.76
CA GLU A 128 -18.82 18.84 -6.94
C GLU A 128 -17.47 19.57 -6.89
N ASP A 129 -17.45 20.81 -6.40
CA ASP A 129 -16.23 21.60 -6.23
C ASP A 129 -15.30 21.03 -5.15
N LYS A 130 -15.86 20.63 -4.00
CA LYS A 130 -15.11 19.96 -2.93
C LYS A 130 -14.46 18.66 -3.43
N LEU A 131 -15.22 17.82 -4.13
CA LEU A 131 -14.71 16.56 -4.70
C LEU A 131 -13.60 16.80 -5.72
N ARG A 132 -13.77 17.80 -6.61
CA ARG A 132 -12.74 18.15 -7.58
C ARG A 132 -11.46 18.62 -6.89
N THR A 133 -11.58 19.48 -5.88
CA THR A 133 -10.42 20.01 -5.13
C THR A 133 -9.67 18.90 -4.41
N GLU A 134 -10.36 17.93 -3.80
CA GLU A 134 -9.70 16.77 -3.18
C GLU A 134 -9.01 15.88 -4.22
N PHE A 135 -9.66 15.64 -5.34
CA PHE A 135 -9.06 14.84 -6.42
C PHE A 135 -7.79 15.49 -6.99
N GLU A 136 -7.84 16.81 -7.26
CA GLU A 136 -6.68 17.58 -7.72
C GLU A 136 -5.53 17.53 -6.71
N HIS A 137 -5.84 17.56 -5.40
CA HIS A 137 -4.84 17.41 -4.36
C HIS A 137 -4.07 16.08 -4.50
N PHE A 138 -4.78 14.95 -4.61
CA PHE A 138 -4.14 13.66 -4.83
C PHE A 138 -3.41 13.57 -6.18
N GLN A 139 -3.97 14.14 -7.24
CA GLN A 139 -3.30 14.16 -8.55
C GLN A 139 -1.93 14.84 -8.52
N VAL A 140 -1.80 15.96 -7.81
CA VAL A 140 -0.52 16.66 -7.64
C VAL A 140 0.50 15.76 -6.94
N MET A 141 0.07 15.06 -5.89
CA MET A 141 0.91 14.12 -5.15
C MET A 141 1.35 12.94 -6.03
N TRP A 142 0.42 12.29 -6.73
CA TRP A 142 0.76 11.18 -7.63
C TRP A 142 1.73 11.60 -8.72
N LYS A 143 1.49 12.77 -9.32
CA LYS A 143 2.39 13.31 -10.35
C LYS A 143 3.78 13.54 -9.77
N LYS A 144 3.89 14.17 -8.60
CA LYS A 144 5.16 14.42 -7.94
C LYS A 144 5.94 13.13 -7.68
N LEU A 145 5.27 12.09 -7.13
CA LEU A 145 5.86 10.80 -6.86
C LEU A 145 6.34 10.10 -8.14
N ALA A 146 5.49 10.11 -9.19
CA ALA A 146 5.83 9.51 -10.48
C ALA A 146 7.02 10.20 -11.13
N ASP A 147 7.06 11.52 -11.11
CA ASP A 147 8.15 12.32 -11.68
C ASP A 147 9.47 12.15 -10.88
N THR A 148 9.38 11.85 -9.58
CA THR A 148 10.57 11.71 -8.72
C THR A 148 11.22 10.35 -8.85
N TRP A 149 10.45 9.25 -8.77
CA TRP A 149 11.02 7.89 -8.71
C TRP A 149 10.73 7.02 -9.93
N HIS A 150 9.87 7.45 -10.84
CA HIS A 150 9.52 6.69 -12.06
C HIS A 150 9.10 5.24 -11.79
N CYS A 151 8.46 5.00 -10.65
CA CYS A 151 8.00 3.68 -10.22
C CYS A 151 6.47 3.64 -10.10
N PRO A 152 5.86 2.43 -10.06
CA PRO A 152 4.44 2.27 -9.82
C PRO A 152 3.99 2.89 -8.49
N ILE A 153 2.80 3.47 -8.50
CA ILE A 153 2.13 3.99 -7.30
C ILE A 153 0.85 3.19 -7.12
N ILE A 154 0.66 2.68 -5.91
CA ILE A 154 -0.58 2.02 -5.49
C ILE A 154 -1.15 2.84 -4.34
N GLN A 155 -2.42 3.21 -4.43
CA GLN A 155 -3.15 3.83 -3.34
C GLN A 155 -4.40 3.02 -3.07
N ASP A 156 -4.68 2.74 -1.81
CA ASP A 156 -5.92 2.12 -1.39
C ASP A 156 -7.10 3.11 -1.49
N ASN A 157 -8.29 2.54 -1.63
CA ASN A 157 -9.51 3.33 -1.61
C ASN A 157 -9.84 3.74 -0.18
N PHE A 158 -10.66 4.79 -0.04
CA PHE A 158 -11.14 5.22 1.26
C PHE A 158 -12.22 4.25 1.77
N GLU A 159 -12.15 3.91 3.04
CA GLU A 159 -13.23 3.20 3.72
C GLU A 159 -14.46 4.10 3.88
N LEU A 160 -15.63 3.50 3.90
CA LEU A 160 -16.86 4.25 4.18
C LEU A 160 -16.87 4.69 5.65
N PRO A 161 -17.19 5.97 5.94
CA PRO A 161 -17.34 6.41 7.31
C PRO A 161 -18.45 5.63 8.02
N TYR A 162 -18.25 5.32 9.30
CA TYR A 162 -19.25 4.61 10.13
C TYR A 162 -20.56 5.38 10.27
N TYR A 163 -20.51 6.71 10.22
CA TYR A 163 -21.68 7.56 10.24
C TYR A 163 -22.11 7.88 8.80
N ARG A 164 -23.39 7.83 8.57
CA ARG A 164 -23.99 8.23 7.30
C ARG A 164 -24.68 9.57 7.50
N LEU A 165 -24.22 10.61 6.80
CA LEU A 165 -24.78 11.95 6.88
C LEU A 165 -26.28 12.02 6.53
N MET A 166 -26.72 11.15 5.63
CA MET A 166 -28.09 11.09 5.11
C MET A 166 -28.89 9.89 5.61
N GLY A 167 -28.42 9.17 6.65
CA GLY A 167 -29.07 7.96 7.12
C GLY A 167 -28.92 6.76 6.17
N ASN A 168 -29.84 5.80 6.25
CA ASN A 168 -29.81 4.56 5.46
C ASN A 168 -30.64 4.64 4.16
N GLN A 169 -30.84 5.82 3.61
CA GLN A 169 -31.55 5.98 2.33
C GLN A 169 -30.59 5.78 1.15
#